data_cc64f56ca8f349bfce1204a6ee6f9b07
#
_entry.id   cc64f56ca8f349bfce1204a6ee6f9b07
#
_cell.length_a   1.000
_cell.length_b   1.000
_cell.length_c   1.000
_cell.angle_alpha   90.00
_cell.angle_beta   90.00
_cell.angle_gamma   90.00
#
_symmetry.space_group_name_H-M   'P 1'
#
loop_
_entity.id
_entity.type
_entity.pdbx_description
1 polymer ?
#
loop_
_entity_poly.entity_id
_entity_poly.type
_entity_poly.pdbx_seq_one_letter_code
_entity_poly.pdbx_strand_id
1 'polypeptide(L)'
;IEKHRHIKVSFNLLQEVNELIDAIMGGITAYFNGLPSEAYQVMEKAFLRKEKHLLQLIPQIVYQGGSLYRVRGKCNIKDSKELFHTPFELRSKCGSYRYSIVGYPSLYVAGSLDTALKETRITDTNYSAIRFATRGVIQCADLSLPNADLTLWERYALVLFYPLIMACGLKVKNDKDPFKSEYVIPQILFQIIS
;
A
#
# COMPACT_ATOMS: atom_id res chain seq x y z
N ILE A 1 -18.57 -12.19 33.27
CA ILE A 1 -17.14 -12.16 32.92
C ILE A 1 -16.95 -11.77 31.45
N GLU A 2 -17.78 -12.28 30.51
CA GLU A 2 -17.73 -11.91 29.08
C GLU A 2 -18.05 -10.44 28.80
N LYS A 3 -19.07 -9.87 29.48
CA LYS A 3 -19.46 -8.46 29.27
C LYS A 3 -18.33 -7.46 29.57
N HIS A 4 -17.53 -7.73 30.60
CA HIS A 4 -16.39 -6.88 30.95
C HIS A 4 -15.21 -7.02 29.98
N ARG A 5 -15.01 -8.19 29.38
CA ARG A 5 -14.00 -8.38 28.32
C ARG A 5 -14.33 -7.58 27.06
N HIS A 6 -15.59 -7.57 26.64
CA HIS A 6 -16.02 -6.80 25.46
C HIS A 6 -15.83 -5.29 25.63
N ILE A 7 -16.15 -4.74 26.81
CA ILE A 7 -15.97 -3.31 27.10
C ILE A 7 -14.48 -2.94 27.12
N LYS A 8 -13.64 -3.78 27.71
CA LYS A 8 -12.20 -3.52 27.80
C LYS A 8 -11.49 -3.60 26.43
N VAL A 9 -11.91 -4.54 25.58
CA VAL A 9 -11.40 -4.67 24.22
C VAL A 9 -11.84 -3.47 23.35
N SER A 10 -13.08 -3.02 23.47
CA SER A 10 -13.56 -1.87 22.70
C SER A 10 -12.88 -0.55 23.09
N PHE A 11 -12.61 -0.33 24.37
CA PHE A 11 -11.92 0.86 24.86
C PHE A 11 -10.45 0.88 24.36
N ASN A 12 -9.74 -0.23 24.45
CA ASN A 12 -8.37 -0.34 23.95
C ASN A 12 -8.33 -0.14 22.43
N LEU A 13 -9.28 -0.71 21.68
CA LEU A 13 -9.35 -0.55 20.24
C LEU A 13 -9.54 0.91 19.82
N LEU A 14 -10.48 1.62 20.46
CA LEU A 14 -10.71 3.04 20.17
C LEU A 14 -9.45 3.89 20.46
N GLN A 15 -8.76 3.60 21.55
CA GLN A 15 -7.51 4.28 21.86
C GLN A 15 -6.45 4.00 20.78
N GLU A 16 -6.28 2.75 20.36
CA GLU A 16 -5.34 2.36 19.31
C GLU A 16 -5.65 3.00 17.96
N VAL A 17 -6.93 3.08 17.60
CA VAL A 17 -7.38 3.78 16.39
C VAL A 17 -7.05 5.27 16.46
N ASN A 18 -7.32 5.94 17.57
CA ASN A 18 -7.00 7.34 17.74
C ASN A 18 -5.49 7.60 17.67
N GLU A 19 -4.68 6.77 18.30
CA GLU A 19 -3.23 6.85 18.24
C GLU A 19 -2.69 6.68 16.81
N LEU A 20 -3.30 5.80 16.01
CA LEU A 20 -2.96 5.66 14.60
C LEU A 20 -3.40 6.88 13.76
N ILE A 21 -4.59 7.43 14.04
CA ILE A 21 -5.06 8.67 13.42
C ILE A 21 -4.09 9.82 13.73
N ASP A 22 -3.70 9.98 15.00
CA ASP A 22 -2.77 11.03 15.43
C ASP A 22 -1.41 10.89 14.74
N ALA A 23 -0.91 9.66 14.57
CA ALA A 23 0.33 9.40 13.84
C ALA A 23 0.21 9.75 12.35
N ILE A 24 -0.91 9.37 11.70
CA ILE A 24 -1.16 9.72 10.29
C ILE A 24 -1.24 11.24 10.12
N MET A 25 -2.01 11.92 10.96
CA MET A 25 -2.16 13.38 10.90
C MET A 25 -0.84 14.10 11.22
N GLY A 26 -0.10 13.62 12.22
CA GLY A 26 1.23 14.13 12.57
C GLY A 26 2.22 13.95 11.43
N GLY A 27 2.23 12.78 10.79
CA GLY A 27 3.05 12.50 9.61
C GLY A 27 2.72 13.43 8.44
N ILE A 28 1.44 13.62 8.13
CA ILE A 28 0.99 14.56 7.09
C ILE A 28 1.47 15.98 7.43
N THR A 29 1.23 16.44 8.65
CA THR A 29 1.59 17.80 9.09
C THR A 29 3.09 18.03 8.99
N ALA A 30 3.91 17.12 9.49
CA ALA A 30 5.37 17.21 9.40
C ALA A 30 5.83 17.24 7.94
N TYR A 31 5.27 16.39 7.08
CA TYR A 31 5.64 16.36 5.66
C TYR A 31 5.34 17.69 4.96
N PHE A 32 4.15 18.26 5.18
CA PHE A 32 3.76 19.55 4.60
C PHE A 32 4.56 20.75 5.16
N ASN A 33 5.12 20.62 6.36
CA ASN A 33 6.04 21.58 6.94
C ASN A 33 7.49 21.45 6.39
N GLY A 34 7.72 20.54 5.41
CA GLY A 34 9.04 20.33 4.83
C GLY A 34 9.96 19.44 5.66
N LEU A 35 9.39 18.63 6.57
CA LEU A 35 10.10 17.74 7.49
C LEU A 35 9.81 16.25 7.21
N PRO A 36 10.16 15.73 6.00
CA PRO A 36 9.81 14.34 5.62
C PRO A 36 10.43 13.29 6.55
N SER A 37 11.62 13.55 7.11
CA SER A 37 12.24 12.64 8.08
C SER A 37 11.45 12.55 9.38
N GLU A 38 10.88 13.65 9.84
CA GLU A 38 10.01 13.67 11.02
C GLU A 38 8.69 12.96 10.74
N ALA A 39 8.11 13.19 9.55
CA ALA A 39 6.92 12.47 9.11
C ALA A 39 7.11 10.95 9.14
N TYR A 40 8.25 10.46 8.64
CA TYR A 40 8.63 9.05 8.72
C TYR A 40 8.73 8.57 10.17
N GLN A 41 9.47 9.29 11.03
CA GLN A 41 9.67 8.91 12.42
C GLN A 41 8.38 8.85 13.25
N VAL A 42 7.45 9.78 13.03
CA VAL A 42 6.14 9.78 13.69
C VAL A 42 5.37 8.52 13.33
N MET A 43 5.31 8.17 12.05
CA MET A 43 4.65 6.96 11.58
C MET A 43 5.37 5.69 12.06
N GLU A 44 6.68 5.63 11.92
CA GLU A 44 7.48 4.49 12.35
C GLU A 44 7.28 4.19 13.84
N LYS A 45 7.31 5.19 14.71
CA LYS A 45 7.05 5.03 16.15
C LYS A 45 5.68 4.42 16.42
N ALA A 46 4.66 4.78 15.66
CA ALA A 46 3.32 4.21 15.83
C ALA A 46 3.28 2.72 15.44
N PHE A 47 4.02 2.32 14.40
CA PHE A 47 4.06 0.95 13.91
C PHE A 47 5.00 0.04 14.71
N LEU A 48 6.12 0.56 15.22
CA LEU A 48 7.18 -0.21 15.90
C LEU A 48 7.16 -0.07 17.43
N ARG A 49 6.03 0.23 18.04
CA ARG A 49 5.91 0.33 19.52
C ARG A 49 6.39 -0.94 20.19
N LYS A 50 7.15 -0.79 21.28
CA LYS A 50 7.71 -1.92 22.07
C LYS A 50 6.66 -2.90 22.57
N GLU A 51 5.44 -2.42 22.84
CA GLU A 51 4.36 -3.20 23.45
C GLU A 51 3.46 -3.90 22.43
N LYS A 52 3.36 -3.35 21.21
CA LYS A 52 2.57 -3.91 20.11
C LYS A 52 3.19 -3.49 18.77
N HIS A 53 3.78 -4.43 18.08
CA HIS A 53 4.20 -4.21 16.70
C HIS A 53 2.96 -4.20 15.80
N LEU A 54 2.41 -3.01 15.52
CA LEU A 54 1.23 -2.89 14.64
C LEU A 54 1.46 -3.52 13.27
N LEU A 55 2.71 -3.56 12.78
CA LEU A 55 3.06 -4.25 11.53
C LEU A 55 2.65 -5.72 11.52
N GLN A 56 2.73 -6.41 12.67
CA GLN A 56 2.33 -7.81 12.78
C GLN A 56 0.80 -8.01 12.76
N LEU A 57 0.05 -6.95 12.99
CA LEU A 57 -1.40 -6.95 13.01
C LEU A 57 -2.01 -6.55 11.67
N ILE A 58 -1.21 -5.98 10.74
CA ILE A 58 -1.71 -5.65 9.40
C ILE A 58 -2.18 -6.94 8.73
N PRO A 59 -3.42 -6.97 8.23
CA PRO A 59 -3.90 -8.11 7.46
C PRO A 59 -2.94 -8.46 6.33
N GLN A 60 -2.73 -9.74 6.09
CA GLN A 60 -1.80 -10.20 5.06
C GLN A 60 -2.50 -11.10 4.06
N ILE A 61 -2.18 -10.87 2.79
CA ILE A 61 -2.51 -11.80 1.70
C ILE A 61 -1.26 -12.61 1.36
N VAL A 62 -1.45 -13.91 1.24
CA VAL A 62 -0.41 -14.85 0.82
C VAL A 62 -0.66 -15.28 -0.61
N TYR A 63 0.27 -14.94 -1.50
CA TYR A 63 0.28 -15.44 -2.87
C TYR A 63 1.24 -16.62 -2.98
N GLN A 64 0.69 -17.79 -3.32
CA GLN A 64 1.46 -19.01 -3.55
C GLN A 64 1.00 -19.68 -4.85
N GLY A 65 1.92 -19.86 -5.80
CA GLY A 65 1.63 -20.53 -7.07
C GLY A 65 0.63 -19.78 -7.97
N GLY A 66 0.38 -18.50 -7.69
CA GLY A 66 -0.55 -17.65 -8.45
C GLY A 66 0.09 -16.97 -9.66
N SER A 67 -0.77 -16.33 -10.45
CA SER A 67 -0.36 -15.49 -11.58
C SER A 67 -0.59 -14.03 -11.26
N LEU A 68 0.41 -13.20 -11.56
CA LEU A 68 0.32 -11.75 -11.47
C LEU A 68 0.50 -11.16 -12.87
N TYR A 69 -0.19 -10.07 -13.17
CA TYR A 69 -0.24 -9.49 -14.49
C TYR A 69 0.27 -8.05 -14.49
N ARG A 70 0.98 -7.70 -15.54
CA ARG A 70 1.36 -6.31 -15.81
C ARG A 70 1.09 -5.98 -17.27
N VAL A 71 0.64 -4.75 -17.52
CA VAL A 71 0.33 -4.23 -18.85
C VAL A 71 1.09 -2.93 -19.08
N ARG A 72 1.52 -2.71 -20.31
CA ARG A 72 2.03 -1.42 -20.80
C ARG A 72 1.35 -1.06 -22.13
N GLY A 73 0.97 0.21 -22.30
CA GLY A 73 0.42 0.76 -23.54
C GLY A 73 1.50 0.92 -24.62
N LYS A 74 2.20 -0.16 -24.92
CA LYS A 74 3.22 -0.22 -25.97
C LYS A 74 3.17 -1.61 -26.60
N CYS A 75 2.88 -1.66 -27.88
CA CYS A 75 3.08 -2.86 -28.70
C CYS A 75 4.56 -2.97 -29.09
N ASN A 76 5.01 -4.05 -29.57
CA ASN A 76 6.38 -4.28 -30.03
C ASN A 76 7.45 -4.32 -28.91
N ILE A 77 7.09 -4.75 -27.71
CA ILE A 77 8.05 -5.13 -26.69
C ILE A 77 8.72 -6.43 -27.15
N LYS A 78 10.02 -6.38 -27.38
CA LYS A 78 10.81 -7.52 -27.88
C LYS A 78 11.38 -8.38 -26.74
N ASP A 79 11.64 -7.79 -25.58
CA ASP A 79 12.18 -8.49 -24.41
C ASP A 79 11.18 -8.38 -23.24
N SER A 80 10.86 -9.51 -22.64
CA SER A 80 10.02 -9.58 -21.45
C SER A 80 10.57 -8.76 -20.27
N LYS A 81 11.88 -8.55 -20.21
CA LYS A 81 12.55 -7.69 -19.23
C LYS A 81 12.06 -6.24 -19.29
N GLU A 82 11.63 -5.76 -20.47
CA GLU A 82 11.05 -4.43 -20.58
C GLU A 82 9.72 -4.27 -19.83
N LEU A 83 9.04 -5.38 -19.53
CA LEU A 83 7.82 -5.42 -18.72
C LEU A 83 8.07 -5.62 -17.23
N PHE A 84 9.31 -5.80 -16.82
CA PHE A 84 9.72 -5.85 -15.43
C PHE A 84 9.83 -4.43 -14.83
N HIS A 85 10.33 -4.27 -13.60
CA HIS A 85 10.58 -2.93 -13.07
C HIS A 85 11.64 -2.19 -13.91
N THR A 86 11.65 -0.87 -13.83
CA THR A 86 12.69 -0.06 -14.46
C THR A 86 14.06 -0.46 -13.89
N PRO A 87 15.09 -0.72 -14.70
CA PRO A 87 16.44 -0.97 -14.21
C PRO A 87 16.96 0.19 -13.36
N PHE A 88 17.78 -0.11 -12.34
CA PHE A 88 18.30 0.92 -11.43
C PHE A 88 19.13 1.99 -12.13
N GLU A 89 19.80 1.65 -13.22
CA GLU A 89 20.56 2.58 -14.06
C GLU A 89 19.65 3.63 -14.71
N LEU A 90 18.38 3.30 -14.90
CA LEU A 90 17.35 4.18 -15.48
C LEU A 90 16.42 4.78 -14.42
N ARG A 91 16.78 4.73 -13.14
CA ARG A 91 15.92 5.20 -12.04
C ARG A 91 15.52 6.67 -12.15
N SER A 92 16.31 7.50 -12.83
CA SER A 92 15.97 8.90 -13.12
C SER A 92 14.66 9.08 -13.90
N LYS A 93 14.18 8.01 -14.57
CA LYS A 93 12.90 7.97 -15.30
C LYS A 93 11.72 7.53 -14.40
N CYS A 94 12.00 7.11 -13.14
CA CYS A 94 10.95 6.70 -12.22
C CYS A 94 10.34 7.91 -11.54
N GLY A 95 9.08 8.19 -11.85
CA GLY A 95 8.30 9.21 -11.18
C GLY A 95 7.82 8.79 -9.79
N SER A 96 7.02 9.66 -9.17
CA SER A 96 6.33 9.37 -7.92
C SER A 96 5.10 8.51 -8.19
N TYR A 97 5.01 7.37 -7.52
CA TYR A 97 3.83 6.50 -7.53
C TYR A 97 3.31 6.29 -6.11
N ARG A 98 2.11 5.71 -5.98
CA ARG A 98 1.44 5.58 -4.67
C ARG A 98 2.31 4.91 -3.61
N TYR A 99 3.02 3.84 -3.94
CA TYR A 99 3.88 3.07 -3.03
C TYR A 99 5.35 3.11 -3.44
N SER A 100 5.79 4.13 -4.16
CA SER A 100 7.21 4.30 -4.47
C SER A 100 7.59 5.77 -4.59
N ILE A 101 8.67 6.12 -3.92
CA ILE A 101 9.27 7.45 -4.01
C ILE A 101 9.92 7.66 -5.36
N VAL A 102 10.16 8.93 -5.72
CA VAL A 102 10.86 9.31 -6.96
C VAL A 102 12.22 8.62 -7.03
N GLY A 103 12.53 8.04 -8.17
CA GLY A 103 13.81 7.36 -8.41
C GLY A 103 13.92 5.96 -7.82
N TYR A 104 12.86 5.42 -7.20
CA TYR A 104 12.83 4.04 -6.70
C TYR A 104 12.01 3.14 -7.65
N PRO A 105 12.67 2.22 -8.39
CA PRO A 105 11.98 1.31 -9.30
C PRO A 105 11.14 0.29 -8.55
N SER A 106 9.83 0.31 -8.72
CA SER A 106 8.90 -0.68 -8.16
C SER A 106 8.17 -1.44 -9.24
N LEU A 107 7.87 -2.71 -8.97
CA LEU A 107 7.07 -3.56 -9.85
C LEU A 107 5.61 -3.52 -9.43
N TYR A 108 4.76 -2.87 -10.22
CA TYR A 108 3.32 -2.86 -10.04
C TYR A 108 2.71 -3.99 -10.86
N VAL A 109 1.92 -4.83 -10.20
CA VAL A 109 1.26 -5.99 -10.81
C VAL A 109 -0.17 -6.11 -10.27
N ALA A 110 -1.02 -6.79 -11.00
CA ALA A 110 -2.41 -7.06 -10.61
C ALA A 110 -2.69 -8.57 -10.58
N GLY A 111 -3.69 -8.99 -9.81
CA GLY A 111 -4.11 -10.39 -9.72
C GLY A 111 -4.84 -10.91 -10.97
N SER A 112 -5.27 -10.01 -11.86
CA SER A 112 -5.89 -10.38 -13.14
C SER A 112 -5.49 -9.42 -14.25
N LEU A 113 -5.58 -9.89 -15.50
CA LEU A 113 -5.34 -9.06 -16.68
C LEU A 113 -6.35 -7.90 -16.78
N ASP A 114 -7.61 -8.16 -16.48
CA ASP A 114 -8.68 -7.15 -16.47
C ASP A 114 -8.38 -6.02 -15.47
N THR A 115 -7.95 -6.37 -14.26
CA THR A 115 -7.53 -5.38 -13.26
C THR A 115 -6.31 -4.57 -13.75
N ALA A 116 -5.32 -5.23 -14.34
CA ALA A 116 -4.13 -4.55 -14.87
C ALA A 116 -4.47 -3.55 -15.98
N LEU A 117 -5.42 -3.88 -16.86
CA LEU A 117 -5.92 -2.98 -17.90
C LEU A 117 -6.66 -1.79 -17.31
N LYS A 118 -7.55 -2.00 -16.35
CA LYS A 118 -8.29 -0.95 -15.65
C LYS A 118 -7.37 0.01 -14.90
N GLU A 119 -6.40 -0.51 -14.18
CA GLU A 119 -5.40 0.28 -13.44
C GLU A 119 -4.53 1.15 -14.36
N THR A 120 -4.16 0.64 -15.51
CA THR A 120 -3.36 1.38 -16.49
C THR A 120 -4.20 2.31 -17.37
N ARG A 121 -5.54 2.27 -17.26
CA ARG A 121 -6.49 3.05 -18.07
C ARG A 121 -6.26 2.89 -19.58
N ILE A 122 -5.75 1.73 -19.99
CA ILE A 122 -5.56 1.42 -21.41
C ILE A 122 -6.90 0.99 -21.98
N THR A 123 -7.43 1.80 -22.87
CA THR A 123 -8.70 1.54 -23.60
C THR A 123 -8.46 1.01 -25.02
N ASP A 124 -7.23 1.10 -25.49
CA ASP A 124 -6.81 0.62 -26.80
C ASP A 124 -6.44 -0.87 -26.74
N THR A 125 -6.62 -1.56 -27.87
CA THR A 125 -6.13 -2.94 -28.06
C THR A 125 -4.61 -3.02 -28.24
N ASN A 126 -3.94 -1.88 -28.30
CA ASN A 126 -2.52 -1.73 -28.58
C ASN A 126 -1.68 -1.74 -27.31
N TYR A 127 -1.57 -2.89 -26.65
CA TYR A 127 -0.80 -3.05 -25.42
C TYR A 127 0.05 -4.33 -25.43
N SER A 128 1.03 -4.38 -24.55
CA SER A 128 1.76 -5.60 -24.20
C SER A 128 1.46 -6.00 -22.78
N ALA A 129 1.22 -7.28 -22.58
CA ALA A 129 0.96 -7.86 -21.26
C ALA A 129 1.96 -8.97 -20.94
N ILE A 130 2.33 -9.08 -19.68
CA ILE A 130 3.12 -10.21 -19.16
C ILE A 130 2.39 -10.83 -17.97
N ARG A 131 2.51 -12.15 -17.88
CA ARG A 131 2.08 -12.93 -16.73
C ARG A 131 3.32 -13.40 -15.97
N PHE A 132 3.42 -13.04 -14.71
CA PHE A 132 4.41 -13.54 -13.77
C PHE A 132 3.86 -14.74 -13.02
N ALA A 133 4.63 -15.80 -12.93
CA ALA A 133 4.34 -16.93 -12.04
C ALA A 133 5.17 -16.76 -10.75
N THR A 134 4.52 -16.82 -9.59
CA THR A 134 5.22 -16.78 -8.31
C THR A 134 5.84 -18.15 -8.04
N ARG A 135 7.15 -18.21 -7.82
CA ARG A 135 7.89 -19.46 -7.51
C ARG A 135 7.92 -19.78 -6.01
N GLY A 136 7.51 -18.86 -5.18
CA GLY A 136 7.52 -18.99 -3.73
C GLY A 136 6.31 -18.33 -3.10
N VAL A 137 6.34 -18.22 -1.78
CA VAL A 137 5.33 -17.51 -0.99
C VAL A 137 5.68 -16.03 -0.99
N ILE A 138 4.74 -15.19 -1.40
CA ILE A 138 4.83 -13.73 -1.28
C ILE A 138 3.79 -13.31 -0.23
N GLN A 139 4.26 -12.70 0.85
CA GLN A 139 3.40 -12.07 1.84
C GLN A 139 3.26 -10.60 1.52
N CYS A 140 2.02 -10.12 1.45
CA CYS A 140 1.70 -8.73 1.16
C CYS A 140 0.82 -8.16 2.27
N ALA A 141 1.06 -6.93 2.69
CA ALA A 141 0.11 -6.21 3.53
C ALA A 141 -1.20 -6.01 2.74
N ASP A 142 -2.32 -6.42 3.34
CA ASP A 142 -3.64 -6.26 2.75
C ASP A 142 -4.27 -4.95 3.22
N LEU A 143 -4.38 -4.00 2.33
CA LEU A 143 -5.05 -2.72 2.53
C LEU A 143 -6.39 -2.63 1.78
N SER A 144 -6.94 -3.77 1.36
CA SER A 144 -8.25 -3.82 0.72
C SER A 144 -9.38 -3.78 1.77
N LEU A 145 -10.56 -3.34 1.32
CA LEU A 145 -11.77 -3.50 2.11
C LEU A 145 -12.33 -4.91 1.83
N PRO A 146 -12.57 -5.72 2.86
CA PRO A 146 -13.05 -7.07 2.70
C PRO A 146 -14.50 -7.11 2.17
N ASN A 147 -14.78 -8.09 1.33
CA ASN A 147 -16.09 -8.29 0.68
C ASN A 147 -16.92 -9.43 1.30
N ALA A 148 -16.48 -10.03 2.39
CA ALA A 148 -17.07 -11.25 2.95
C ALA A 148 -17.34 -11.14 4.45
N ASP A 149 -17.99 -12.15 5.00
CA ASP A 149 -18.16 -12.30 6.45
C ASP A 149 -16.80 -12.42 7.15
N LEU A 150 -16.54 -11.49 8.04
CA LEU A 150 -15.28 -11.39 8.77
C LEU A 150 -15.35 -12.13 10.11
N THR A 151 -14.28 -12.81 10.46
CA THR A 151 -14.02 -13.27 11.81
C THR A 151 -13.90 -12.08 12.78
N LEU A 152 -14.00 -12.34 14.07
CA LEU A 152 -13.85 -11.29 15.09
C LEU A 152 -12.48 -10.60 15.01
N TRP A 153 -11.41 -11.37 14.71
CA TRP A 153 -10.06 -10.84 14.55
C TRP A 153 -9.93 -9.94 13.30
N GLU A 154 -10.47 -10.37 12.18
CA GLU A 154 -10.47 -9.57 10.95
C GLU A 154 -11.25 -8.27 11.10
N ARG A 155 -12.39 -8.30 11.82
CA ARG A 155 -13.14 -7.09 12.17
C ARG A 155 -12.31 -6.15 13.06
N TYR A 156 -11.61 -6.68 14.06
CA TYR A 156 -10.72 -5.90 14.90
C TYR A 156 -9.62 -5.23 14.06
N ALA A 157 -8.93 -6.00 13.23
CA ALA A 157 -7.87 -5.50 12.36
C ALA A 157 -8.40 -4.45 11.36
N LEU A 158 -9.56 -4.69 10.77
CA LEU A 158 -10.20 -3.75 9.85
C LEU A 158 -10.50 -2.41 10.55
N VAL A 159 -11.11 -2.43 11.74
CA VAL A 159 -11.41 -1.19 12.48
C VAL A 159 -10.12 -0.47 12.86
N LEU A 160 -9.11 -1.20 13.34
CA LEU A 160 -7.82 -0.63 13.73
C LEU A 160 -7.14 0.07 12.55
N PHE A 161 -7.05 -0.61 11.40
CA PHE A 161 -6.33 -0.09 10.22
C PHE A 161 -7.19 0.71 9.26
N TYR A 162 -8.48 0.89 9.54
CA TYR A 162 -9.37 1.65 8.66
C TYR A 162 -8.85 3.05 8.32
N PRO A 163 -8.33 3.85 9.27
CA PRO A 163 -7.75 5.16 8.95
C PRO A 163 -6.56 5.07 7.97
N LEU A 164 -5.72 4.05 8.12
CA LEU A 164 -4.58 3.81 7.23
C LEU A 164 -5.05 3.38 5.84
N ILE A 165 -6.01 2.45 5.75
CA ILE A 165 -6.61 2.00 4.50
C ILE A 165 -7.19 3.20 3.75
N MET A 166 -7.94 4.05 4.44
CA MET A 166 -8.51 5.26 3.85
C MET A 166 -7.42 6.23 3.37
N ALA A 167 -6.40 6.51 4.18
CA ALA A 167 -5.30 7.38 3.81
C ALA A 167 -4.51 6.86 2.60
N CYS A 168 -4.30 5.53 2.52
CA CYS A 168 -3.63 4.89 1.39
C CYS A 168 -4.52 4.78 0.14
N GLY A 169 -5.85 4.78 0.30
CA GLY A 169 -6.83 4.67 -0.77
C GLY A 169 -7.28 5.99 -1.39
N LEU A 170 -6.85 7.14 -0.87
CA LEU A 170 -7.29 8.45 -1.37
C LEU A 170 -7.09 8.59 -2.88
N LYS A 171 -8.14 9.04 -3.57
CA LYS A 171 -8.08 9.29 -5.00
C LYS A 171 -7.24 10.52 -5.27
N VAL A 172 -6.28 10.42 -6.20
CA VAL A 172 -5.46 11.54 -6.63
C VAL A 172 -6.34 12.62 -7.26
N LYS A 173 -6.18 13.85 -6.80
CA LYS A 173 -6.96 15.00 -7.28
C LYS A 173 -6.56 15.41 -8.69
N ASN A 174 -5.26 15.40 -8.99
CA ASN A 174 -4.75 15.70 -10.31
C ASN A 174 -3.55 14.79 -10.65
N ASP A 175 -3.75 13.89 -11.60
CA ASP A 175 -2.71 12.92 -12.02
C ASP A 175 -1.49 13.58 -12.68
N LYS A 176 -1.63 14.82 -13.16
CA LYS A 176 -0.55 15.55 -13.85
C LYS A 176 0.39 16.27 -12.89
N ASP A 177 0.00 16.46 -11.64
CA ASP A 177 0.84 17.13 -10.66
C ASP A 177 2.09 16.30 -10.35
N PRO A 178 3.28 16.91 -10.32
CA PRO A 178 4.51 16.21 -9.97
C PRO A 178 4.49 15.74 -8.52
N PHE A 179 3.91 16.52 -7.62
CA PHE A 179 3.67 16.15 -6.22
C PHE A 179 2.21 15.77 -5.99
N LYS A 180 1.99 14.64 -5.35
CA LYS A 180 0.67 14.13 -4.99
C LYS A 180 0.60 13.94 -3.49
N SER A 181 -0.15 14.82 -2.83
CA SER A 181 -0.34 14.77 -1.37
C SER A 181 -0.88 13.42 -0.89
N GLU A 182 -1.70 12.79 -1.71
CA GLU A 182 -2.35 11.50 -1.45
C GLU A 182 -1.36 10.33 -1.43
N TYR A 183 -0.12 10.56 -1.88
CA TYR A 183 0.94 9.55 -1.89
C TYR A 183 1.85 9.62 -0.66
N VAL A 184 1.74 10.65 0.18
CA VAL A 184 2.61 10.84 1.36
C VAL A 184 2.54 9.64 2.30
N ILE A 185 1.34 9.29 2.77
CA ILE A 185 1.16 8.18 3.71
C ILE A 185 1.48 6.82 3.09
N PRO A 186 1.00 6.46 1.87
CA PRO A 186 1.40 5.21 1.22
C PRO A 186 2.91 5.07 1.03
N GLN A 187 3.62 6.15 0.70
CA GLN A 187 5.07 6.11 0.49
C GLN A 187 5.83 5.96 1.81
N ILE A 188 5.38 6.59 2.90
CA ILE A 188 5.94 6.40 4.23
C ILE A 188 5.68 4.96 4.69
N LEU A 189 4.46 4.46 4.55
CA LEU A 189 4.12 3.08 4.90
C LEU A 189 5.00 2.09 4.15
N PHE A 190 5.16 2.27 2.84
CA PHE A 190 6.03 1.40 2.03
C PHE A 190 7.45 1.34 2.59
N GLN A 191 8.03 2.47 3.00
CA GLN A 191 9.37 2.53 3.58
C GLN A 191 9.45 1.84 4.96
N ILE A 192 8.36 1.81 5.72
CA ILE A 192 8.33 1.15 7.04
C ILE A 192 8.24 -0.38 6.89
N ILE A 193 7.55 -0.88 5.85
CA ILE A 193 7.31 -2.32 5.66
C ILE A 193 8.30 -3.01 4.72
N SER A 194 9.11 -2.26 3.97
CA SER A 194 10.12 -2.78 3.03
C SER A 194 11.45 -3.04 3.71
#